data_fec2863f9ca59ded0168f7faf08ebce1
#
_entry.id   fec2863f9ca59ded0168f7faf08ebce1
#
_cell.length_a   1.000
_cell.length_b   1.000
_cell.length_c   1.000
_cell.angle_alpha   90.00
_cell.angle_beta   90.00
_cell.angle_gamma   90.00
#
_symmetry.space_group_name_H-M   'P 1'
#
loop_
_entity.id
_entity.type
_entity.pdbx_description
1 polymer ?
#
loop_
_entity_poly.entity_id
_entity_poly.type
_entity_poly.pdbx_seq_one_letter_code
_entity_poly.pdbx_strand_id
1 'polypeptide(L)'
;MKRVTIQDIADALGVSRNTVSKAINNSDGLAEATREKILQKAVEMGYKQFSYVAALSGSGRFVPTGDSEPPAAASEIAVFTANLSLLSNHFAIPMLDRFKQELSQLGYSFNIYKVDRENLAQHTLPATFDPERASAIMCIEMFDRAYDEMVCTLGLPVLFVDGPHKRYGDSLPADQLLMDNTTGITKLVHDLLGKGIRKIGFIGDYEHCQSFFERYVAFRSAMTLAGVPVDEAFCIKQHSADMDVPLSALPELPEVFLCANDFIAVDTMQALRKLGKSVPGDILLCGFDDAPESRIMTPALTTVHIHTQIMAFTALHLLLSRMKEPYLDYRTVYTATELICRDSTKLTVKEEVK
;
A
#
# COMPACT_ATOMS: atom_id res chain seq x y z
N MET A 1 -12.86 8.82 -22.87
CA MET A 1 -13.75 9.30 -21.77
C MET A 1 -12.89 9.89 -20.67
N LYS A 2 -13.24 11.08 -20.16
CA LYS A 2 -12.51 11.71 -19.05
C LYS A 2 -12.71 10.85 -17.78
N ARG A 3 -11.62 10.56 -17.08
CA ARG A 3 -11.67 9.77 -15.82
C ARG A 3 -12.36 10.59 -14.73
N VAL A 4 -13.41 10.04 -14.09
CA VAL A 4 -14.08 10.67 -12.96
C VAL A 4 -13.13 10.66 -11.76
N THR A 5 -13.03 11.79 -11.07
CA THR A 5 -12.16 12.00 -9.90
C THR A 5 -12.99 12.23 -8.64
N ILE A 6 -12.35 12.15 -7.47
CA ILE A 6 -12.97 12.51 -6.17
C ILE A 6 -13.50 13.95 -6.20
N GLN A 7 -12.82 14.86 -6.92
CA GLN A 7 -13.27 16.25 -7.05
C GLN A 7 -14.57 16.33 -7.86
N ASP A 8 -14.71 15.58 -8.94
CA ASP A 8 -15.93 15.59 -9.75
C ASP A 8 -17.15 15.11 -8.91
N ILE A 9 -16.95 14.13 -8.01
CA ILE A 9 -17.99 13.66 -7.09
C ILE A 9 -18.34 14.74 -6.04
N ALA A 10 -17.31 15.38 -5.50
CA ALA A 10 -17.48 16.47 -4.53
C ALA A 10 -18.29 17.64 -5.11
N ASP A 11 -17.95 18.04 -6.34
CA ASP A 11 -18.62 19.10 -7.07
C ASP A 11 -20.08 18.72 -7.38
N ALA A 12 -20.33 17.46 -7.77
CA ALA A 12 -21.68 16.98 -8.09
C ALA A 12 -22.61 16.91 -6.88
N LEU A 13 -22.07 16.76 -5.67
CA LEU A 13 -22.83 16.67 -4.42
C LEU A 13 -22.80 17.95 -3.59
N GLY A 14 -22.02 18.97 -3.98
CA GLY A 14 -21.84 20.20 -3.21
C GLY A 14 -21.13 19.98 -1.86
N VAL A 15 -20.27 18.98 -1.77
CA VAL A 15 -19.51 18.66 -0.56
C VAL A 15 -18.01 18.90 -0.77
N SER A 16 -17.23 18.91 0.32
CA SER A 16 -15.78 19.04 0.19
C SER A 16 -15.14 17.76 -0.35
N ARG A 17 -14.03 17.89 -1.08
CA ARG A 17 -13.19 16.74 -1.50
C ARG A 17 -12.82 15.85 -0.31
N ASN A 18 -12.54 16.46 0.85
CA ASN A 18 -12.22 15.74 2.07
C ASN A 18 -13.42 14.90 2.58
N THR A 19 -14.64 15.42 2.43
CA THR A 19 -15.87 14.70 2.79
C THR A 19 -16.06 13.46 1.90
N VAL A 20 -15.81 13.58 0.59
CA VAL A 20 -15.85 12.45 -0.34
C VAL A 20 -14.74 11.44 -0.01
N SER A 21 -13.53 11.92 0.25
CA SER A 21 -12.41 11.07 0.66
C SER A 21 -12.70 10.30 1.95
N LYS A 22 -13.30 10.96 2.96
CA LYS A 22 -13.73 10.30 4.20
C LYS A 22 -14.79 9.23 3.95
N ALA A 23 -15.75 9.49 3.06
CA ALA A 23 -16.77 8.51 2.70
C ALA A 23 -16.16 7.27 2.03
N ILE A 24 -15.27 7.49 1.06
CA ILE A 24 -14.59 6.43 0.30
C ILE A 24 -13.68 5.60 1.22
N ASN A 25 -12.95 6.26 2.13
CA ASN A 25 -12.00 5.60 3.04
C ASN A 25 -12.62 5.15 4.37
N ASN A 26 -13.94 5.17 4.48
CA ASN A 26 -14.70 4.81 5.69
C ASN A 26 -14.17 5.46 6.99
N SER A 27 -13.66 6.69 6.87
CA SER A 27 -13.10 7.43 8.02
C SER A 27 -14.21 7.94 8.94
N ASP A 28 -13.92 8.02 10.24
CA ASP A 28 -14.84 8.54 11.25
C ASP A 28 -15.22 10.00 11.03
N GLY A 29 -16.35 10.40 11.64
CA GLY A 29 -16.84 11.79 11.62
C GLY A 29 -17.67 12.13 10.38
N LEU A 30 -18.23 11.13 9.70
CA LEU A 30 -19.23 11.31 8.64
C LEU A 30 -20.50 10.54 8.98
N ALA A 31 -21.65 11.19 8.90
CA ALA A 31 -22.96 10.54 9.13
C ALA A 31 -23.19 9.47 8.03
N GLU A 32 -23.73 8.30 8.43
CA GLU A 32 -23.92 7.15 7.53
C GLU A 32 -24.77 7.49 6.30
N ALA A 33 -25.86 8.22 6.49
CA ALA A 33 -26.70 8.70 5.38
C ALA A 33 -25.96 9.60 4.37
N THR A 34 -24.96 10.36 4.84
CA THR A 34 -24.10 11.18 3.96
C THR A 34 -23.08 10.31 3.24
N ARG A 35 -22.54 9.32 3.92
CA ARG A 35 -21.63 8.33 3.36
C ARG A 35 -22.31 7.59 2.21
N GLU A 36 -23.49 7.03 2.46
CA GLU A 36 -24.27 6.31 1.44
C GLU A 36 -24.55 7.14 0.19
N LYS A 37 -24.98 8.42 0.37
CA LYS A 37 -25.20 9.33 -0.75
C LYS A 37 -23.96 9.55 -1.61
N ILE A 38 -22.80 9.71 -0.96
CA ILE A 38 -21.53 9.90 -1.66
C ILE A 38 -21.14 8.63 -2.42
N LEU A 39 -21.28 7.48 -1.80
CA LEU A 39 -20.97 6.19 -2.39
C LEU A 39 -21.86 5.90 -3.60
N GLN A 40 -23.17 6.14 -3.46
CA GLN A 40 -24.12 5.99 -4.56
C GLN A 40 -23.80 6.93 -5.74
N LYS A 41 -23.42 8.19 -5.45
CA LYS A 41 -23.06 9.15 -6.50
C LYS A 41 -21.77 8.78 -7.22
N ALA A 42 -20.79 8.26 -6.49
CA ALA A 42 -19.55 7.75 -7.07
C ALA A 42 -19.82 6.61 -8.07
N VAL A 43 -20.77 5.73 -7.74
CA VAL A 43 -21.25 4.66 -8.61
C VAL A 43 -21.91 5.21 -9.87
N GLU A 44 -22.91 6.09 -9.69
CA GLU A 44 -23.67 6.69 -10.82
C GLU A 44 -22.75 7.41 -11.81
N MET A 45 -21.71 8.07 -11.30
CA MET A 45 -20.75 8.79 -12.13
C MET A 45 -19.71 7.88 -12.79
N GLY A 46 -19.68 6.59 -12.46
CA GLY A 46 -18.70 5.65 -13.00
C GLY A 46 -17.28 5.90 -12.49
N TYR A 47 -17.13 6.35 -11.23
CA TYR A 47 -15.84 6.43 -10.57
C TYR A 47 -15.25 5.01 -10.51
N LYS A 48 -14.25 4.74 -11.36
CA LYS A 48 -13.79 3.36 -11.66
C LYS A 48 -13.37 2.54 -10.43
N GLN A 49 -12.94 3.18 -9.37
CA GLN A 49 -12.65 2.52 -8.11
C GLN A 49 -13.94 2.08 -7.39
N PHE A 50 -15.09 2.63 -7.77
CA PHE A 50 -16.39 2.39 -7.13
C PHE A 50 -17.34 1.50 -7.93
N SER A 51 -17.15 1.31 -9.22
CA SER A 51 -17.96 0.34 -9.99
C SER A 51 -17.81 -1.08 -9.43
N TYR A 52 -16.69 -1.37 -8.78
CA TYR A 52 -16.45 -2.60 -8.03
C TYR A 52 -17.22 -2.61 -6.68
N VAL A 53 -17.27 -1.49 -5.98
CA VAL A 53 -17.94 -1.34 -4.68
C VAL A 53 -19.46 -1.30 -4.82
N ALA A 54 -19.98 -0.80 -5.92
CA ALA A 54 -21.44 -0.78 -6.18
C ALA A 54 -22.03 -2.16 -6.42
N ALA A 55 -21.27 -3.04 -7.01
CA ALA A 55 -21.66 -4.45 -7.10
C ALA A 55 -21.77 -5.10 -5.70
N LEU A 56 -21.11 -4.51 -4.69
CA LEU A 56 -20.97 -5.04 -3.34
C LEU A 56 -21.81 -4.32 -2.29
N SER A 57 -22.14 -3.04 -2.46
CA SER A 57 -22.89 -2.26 -1.47
C SER A 57 -24.41 -2.23 -1.75
N GLY A 58 -25.01 -3.40 -1.90
CA GLY A 58 -26.39 -3.63 -1.49
C GLY A 58 -27.55 -3.06 -2.29
N SER A 59 -27.39 -2.41 -3.45
CA SER A 59 -28.49 -2.35 -4.41
C SER A 59 -28.48 -3.53 -5.40
N GLY A 60 -27.49 -4.36 -5.29
CA GLY A 60 -27.42 -5.71 -5.79
C GLY A 60 -26.60 -6.52 -4.82
N ARG A 61 -27.23 -7.27 -3.95
CA ARG A 61 -26.58 -8.37 -3.23
C ARG A 61 -25.77 -9.13 -4.27
N PHE A 62 -24.44 -9.16 -4.10
CA PHE A 62 -23.66 -10.26 -4.65
C PHE A 62 -24.13 -11.51 -3.92
N VAL A 63 -25.21 -12.09 -4.42
CA VAL A 63 -25.52 -13.48 -4.14
C VAL A 63 -24.58 -14.24 -5.06
N PRO A 64 -23.66 -15.05 -4.56
CA PRO A 64 -22.97 -16.02 -5.41
C PRO A 64 -24.09 -16.81 -6.13
N THR A 65 -24.24 -16.61 -7.46
CA THR A 65 -25.18 -17.40 -8.25
C THR A 65 -24.61 -18.81 -8.38
N GLY A 66 -24.91 -19.63 -7.44
CA GLY A 66 -24.59 -21.03 -7.34
C GLY A 66 -24.89 -21.47 -5.95
N ASP A 67 -25.80 -22.44 -5.82
CA ASP A 67 -26.14 -23.16 -4.60
C ASP A 67 -24.88 -23.86 -4.03
N SER A 68 -24.00 -23.09 -3.42
CA SER A 68 -22.99 -23.62 -2.53
C SER A 68 -23.30 -23.13 -1.14
N GLU A 69 -23.98 -23.97 -0.38
CA GLU A 69 -23.91 -23.92 1.07
C GLU A 69 -22.45 -23.76 1.46
N PRO A 70 -22.11 -22.87 2.45
CA PRO A 70 -20.77 -22.83 2.97
C PRO A 70 -20.39 -24.26 3.38
N PRO A 71 -19.19 -24.76 3.04
CA PRO A 71 -18.81 -26.11 3.38
C PRO A 71 -18.92 -26.27 4.89
N ALA A 72 -19.71 -27.24 5.34
CA ALA A 72 -20.11 -27.42 6.74
C ALA A 72 -18.94 -27.76 7.70
N ALA A 73 -17.72 -27.83 7.23
CA ALA A 73 -16.54 -28.24 8.02
C ALA A 73 -15.36 -27.25 7.97
N ALA A 74 -15.14 -26.48 6.89
CA ALA A 74 -14.04 -25.54 6.78
C ALA A 74 -14.60 -24.15 6.42
N SER A 75 -14.65 -23.25 7.39
CA SER A 75 -15.20 -21.90 7.19
C SER A 75 -14.24 -20.80 7.65
N GLU A 76 -12.95 -21.15 7.81
CA GLU A 76 -11.94 -20.21 8.27
C GLU A 76 -11.13 -19.65 7.09
N ILE A 77 -10.95 -18.33 7.09
CA ILE A 77 -9.89 -17.68 6.33
C ILE A 77 -8.76 -17.35 7.30
N ALA A 78 -7.64 -18.02 7.13
CA ALA A 78 -6.46 -17.80 7.95
C ALA A 78 -5.64 -16.63 7.40
N VAL A 79 -5.21 -15.73 8.27
CA VAL A 79 -4.29 -14.64 7.90
C VAL A 79 -2.94 -14.88 8.54
N PHE A 80 -1.91 -15.02 7.72
CA PHE A 80 -0.52 -15.16 8.17
C PHE A 80 0.21 -13.83 8.08
N THR A 81 0.92 -13.48 9.14
CA THR A 81 1.81 -12.30 9.16
C THR A 81 3.02 -12.54 10.04
N ALA A 82 4.18 -12.13 9.58
CA ALA A 82 5.41 -12.12 10.38
C ALA A 82 5.54 -10.84 11.20
N ASN A 83 4.84 -9.77 10.81
CA ASN A 83 4.91 -8.47 11.45
C ASN A 83 3.83 -8.32 12.51
N LEU A 84 4.19 -8.45 13.78
CA LEU A 84 3.27 -8.23 14.90
C LEU A 84 3.06 -6.78 15.28
N SER A 85 3.84 -5.88 14.76
CA SER A 85 3.59 -4.46 14.90
C SER A 85 2.37 -4.01 14.07
N LEU A 86 1.45 -4.94 13.78
CA LEU A 86 0.15 -4.63 13.16
C LEU A 86 -0.53 -3.46 13.86
N LEU A 87 -0.37 -3.31 15.18
CA LEU A 87 -0.93 -2.20 15.95
C LEU A 87 -0.37 -0.82 15.57
N SER A 88 0.78 -0.77 14.91
CA SER A 88 1.37 0.46 14.35
C SER A 88 1.37 0.51 12.83
N ASN A 89 0.81 -0.51 12.16
CA ASN A 89 0.80 -0.61 10.72
C ASN A 89 -0.46 0.06 10.14
N HIS A 90 -0.28 1.22 9.56
CA HIS A 90 -1.36 2.03 8.98
C HIS A 90 -1.90 1.48 7.66
N PHE A 91 -1.24 0.50 7.07
CA PHE A 91 -1.69 -0.20 5.87
C PHE A 91 -2.51 -1.45 6.23
N ALA A 92 -1.92 -2.38 6.99
CA ALA A 92 -2.51 -3.70 7.24
C ALA A 92 -3.79 -3.63 8.09
N ILE A 93 -3.80 -2.81 9.16
CA ILE A 93 -4.95 -2.76 10.07
C ILE A 93 -6.24 -2.28 9.41
N PRO A 94 -6.28 -1.11 8.73
CA PRO A 94 -7.51 -0.67 8.08
C PRO A 94 -7.98 -1.62 6.98
N MET A 95 -7.03 -2.27 6.30
CA MET A 95 -7.35 -3.28 5.29
C MET A 95 -7.96 -4.53 5.94
N LEU A 96 -7.34 -5.07 6.99
CA LEU A 96 -7.81 -6.28 7.67
C LEU A 96 -9.15 -6.07 8.36
N ASP A 97 -9.39 -4.90 8.96
CA ASP A 97 -10.67 -4.57 9.58
C ASP A 97 -11.80 -4.61 8.55
N ARG A 98 -11.61 -3.96 7.41
CA ARG A 98 -12.60 -4.01 6.34
C ARG A 98 -12.75 -5.42 5.75
N PHE A 99 -11.67 -6.12 5.50
CA PHE A 99 -11.69 -7.50 5.00
C PHE A 99 -12.50 -8.41 5.94
N LYS A 100 -12.27 -8.32 7.25
CA LYS A 100 -13.01 -9.06 8.27
C LYS A 100 -14.51 -8.76 8.25
N GLN A 101 -14.89 -7.48 8.15
CA GLN A 101 -16.30 -7.07 8.09
C GLN A 101 -17.01 -7.72 6.91
N GLU A 102 -16.44 -7.65 5.71
CA GLU A 102 -17.01 -8.22 4.50
C GLU A 102 -17.06 -9.76 4.56
N LEU A 103 -15.98 -10.38 5.05
CA LEU A 103 -15.85 -11.82 5.17
C LEU A 103 -16.91 -12.41 6.12
N SER A 104 -17.17 -11.72 7.25
CA SER A 104 -18.16 -12.15 8.24
C SER A 104 -19.58 -12.18 7.68
N GLN A 105 -19.90 -11.29 6.73
CA GLN A 105 -21.22 -11.28 6.06
C GLN A 105 -21.43 -12.53 5.17
N LEU A 106 -20.34 -13.16 4.76
CA LEU A 106 -20.35 -14.38 3.95
C LEU A 106 -20.30 -15.66 4.80
N GLY A 107 -20.32 -15.54 6.13
CA GLY A 107 -20.32 -16.67 7.04
C GLY A 107 -18.96 -17.31 7.31
N TYR A 108 -17.86 -16.69 6.84
CA TYR A 108 -16.51 -17.18 7.14
C TYR A 108 -16.02 -16.63 8.48
N SER A 109 -15.27 -17.45 9.22
CA SER A 109 -14.48 -17.00 10.36
C SER A 109 -13.15 -16.40 9.88
N PHE A 110 -12.56 -15.55 10.72
CA PHE A 110 -11.31 -14.83 10.42
C PHE A 110 -10.37 -14.95 11.61
N ASN A 111 -9.22 -15.55 11.40
CA ASN A 111 -8.18 -15.69 12.41
C ASN A 111 -6.82 -15.20 11.90
N ILE A 112 -6.10 -14.47 12.76
CA ILE A 112 -4.74 -14.00 12.47
C ILE A 112 -3.75 -14.92 13.18
N TYR A 113 -2.84 -15.47 12.44
CA TYR A 113 -1.76 -16.32 12.91
C TYR A 113 -0.43 -15.59 12.78
N LYS A 114 0.24 -15.45 13.90
CA LYS A 114 1.60 -14.93 13.90
C LYS A 114 2.56 -16.00 13.40
N VAL A 115 3.33 -15.66 12.40
CA VAL A 115 4.50 -16.43 11.98
C VAL A 115 5.72 -15.80 12.66
N ASP A 116 6.26 -16.46 13.65
CA ASP A 116 7.40 -15.95 14.40
C ASP A 116 8.74 -16.34 13.75
N ARG A 117 9.85 -15.88 14.37
CA ARG A 117 11.19 -16.15 13.84
C ARG A 117 11.55 -17.64 13.82
N GLU A 118 11.02 -18.41 14.75
CA GLU A 118 11.25 -19.85 14.79
C GLU A 118 10.50 -20.55 13.67
N ASN A 119 9.23 -20.19 13.44
CA ASN A 119 8.46 -20.67 12.30
C ASN A 119 9.15 -20.39 10.96
N LEU A 120 9.66 -19.14 10.78
CA LEU A 120 10.39 -18.77 9.56
C LEU A 120 11.67 -19.61 9.40
N ALA A 121 12.48 -19.74 10.46
CA ALA A 121 13.76 -20.44 10.40
C ALA A 121 13.62 -21.96 10.18
N GLN A 122 12.56 -22.57 10.72
CA GLN A 122 12.32 -24.01 10.65
C GLN A 122 11.31 -24.41 9.56
N HIS A 123 10.72 -23.44 8.87
CA HIS A 123 9.62 -23.63 7.91
C HIS A 123 8.46 -24.44 8.53
N THR A 124 8.03 -24.06 9.72
CA THR A 124 6.93 -24.70 10.43
C THR A 124 5.72 -23.79 10.52
N LEU A 125 4.53 -24.37 10.52
CA LEU A 125 3.29 -23.63 10.68
C LEU A 125 3.11 -23.14 12.12
N PRO A 126 2.39 -22.03 12.35
CA PRO A 126 2.01 -21.61 13.70
C PRO A 126 1.27 -22.75 14.43
N ALA A 127 1.66 -23.02 15.68
CA ALA A 127 1.19 -24.19 16.43
C ALA A 127 -0.35 -24.26 16.61
N THR A 128 -1.04 -23.13 16.51
CA THR A 128 -2.51 -23.04 16.64
C THR A 128 -3.22 -23.11 15.29
N PHE A 129 -2.51 -23.15 14.18
CA PHE A 129 -3.11 -23.22 12.84
C PHE A 129 -3.39 -24.69 12.48
N ASP A 130 -4.61 -24.93 12.04
CA ASP A 130 -5.06 -26.23 11.55
C ASP A 130 -5.47 -26.11 10.07
N PRO A 131 -4.69 -26.69 9.13
CA PRO A 131 -5.01 -26.62 7.71
C PRO A 131 -6.35 -27.23 7.33
N GLU A 132 -6.86 -28.22 8.09
CA GLU A 132 -8.15 -28.88 7.80
C GLU A 132 -9.35 -27.97 8.08
N ARG A 133 -9.16 -26.93 8.89
CA ARG A 133 -10.20 -25.95 9.22
C ARG A 133 -10.18 -24.73 8.30
N ALA A 134 -9.08 -24.51 7.59
CA ALA A 134 -8.90 -23.37 6.73
C ALA A 134 -9.45 -23.63 5.32
N SER A 135 -10.23 -22.68 4.80
CA SER A 135 -10.69 -22.68 3.41
C SER A 135 -9.70 -21.98 2.48
N ALA A 136 -8.93 -21.04 3.02
CA ALA A 136 -7.88 -20.31 2.30
C ALA A 136 -6.94 -19.60 3.27
N ILE A 137 -5.77 -19.19 2.76
CA ILE A 137 -4.76 -18.42 3.50
C ILE A 137 -4.55 -17.07 2.81
N MET A 138 -4.56 -15.99 3.58
CA MET A 138 -4.09 -14.68 3.16
C MET A 138 -2.79 -14.36 3.90
N CYS A 139 -1.70 -14.20 3.16
CA CYS A 139 -0.40 -13.76 3.68
C CYS A 139 -0.30 -12.24 3.52
N ILE A 140 -0.10 -11.51 4.61
CA ILE A 140 0.08 -10.05 4.58
C ILE A 140 1.43 -9.68 5.17
N GLU A 141 2.22 -8.92 4.41
CA GLU A 141 3.59 -8.55 4.80
C GLU A 141 4.45 -9.77 5.17
N MET A 142 4.31 -10.84 4.42
CA MET A 142 5.17 -12.01 4.46
C MET A 142 6.26 -11.84 3.40
N PHE A 143 7.53 -11.79 3.81
CA PHE A 143 8.67 -11.46 2.94
C PHE A 143 9.78 -12.50 2.96
N ASP A 144 9.59 -13.60 3.69
CA ASP A 144 10.49 -14.76 3.64
C ASP A 144 10.07 -15.71 2.54
N ARG A 145 10.79 -15.67 1.44
CA ARG A 145 10.43 -16.43 0.24
C ARG A 145 10.36 -17.93 0.47
N ALA A 146 11.30 -18.49 1.24
CA ALA A 146 11.34 -19.94 1.46
C ALA A 146 10.14 -20.40 2.29
N TYR A 147 9.74 -19.61 3.29
CA TYR A 147 8.53 -19.84 4.05
C TYR A 147 7.27 -19.71 3.19
N ASP A 148 7.20 -18.68 2.35
CA ASP A 148 6.06 -18.40 1.48
C ASP A 148 5.89 -19.51 0.42
N GLU A 149 6.99 -20.06 -0.10
CA GLU A 149 6.97 -21.25 -0.96
C GLU A 149 6.41 -22.48 -0.23
N MET A 150 6.80 -22.69 1.04
CA MET A 150 6.25 -23.76 1.87
C MET A 150 4.74 -23.58 2.09
N VAL A 151 4.26 -22.37 2.38
CA VAL A 151 2.82 -22.10 2.53
C VAL A 151 2.04 -22.43 1.25
N CYS A 152 2.61 -22.16 0.08
CA CYS A 152 1.99 -22.53 -1.20
C CYS A 152 1.87 -24.06 -1.42
N THR A 153 2.61 -24.89 -0.67
CA THR A 153 2.53 -26.37 -0.79
C THR A 153 1.40 -26.99 0.03
N LEU A 154 0.68 -26.21 0.85
CA LEU A 154 -0.36 -26.73 1.75
C LEU A 154 -1.63 -27.19 1.03
N GLY A 155 -1.74 -26.97 -0.28
CA GLY A 155 -2.92 -27.37 -1.07
C GLY A 155 -4.14 -26.48 -0.86
N LEU A 156 -4.00 -25.36 -0.16
CA LEU A 156 -5.04 -24.36 0.06
C LEU A 156 -4.90 -23.18 -0.92
N PRO A 157 -5.99 -22.50 -1.27
CA PRO A 157 -5.93 -21.21 -1.94
C PRO A 157 -5.09 -20.21 -1.12
N VAL A 158 -4.08 -19.58 -1.75
CA VAL A 158 -3.21 -18.60 -1.10
C VAL A 158 -3.28 -17.27 -1.85
N LEU A 159 -3.38 -16.18 -1.08
CA LEU A 159 -3.28 -14.80 -1.57
C LEU A 159 -2.19 -14.06 -0.79
N PHE A 160 -1.21 -13.53 -1.48
CA PHE A 160 -0.24 -12.60 -0.89
C PHE A 160 -0.71 -11.15 -1.07
N VAL A 161 -0.76 -10.40 0.03
CA VAL A 161 -0.99 -8.95 0.04
C VAL A 161 0.33 -8.28 0.39
N ASP A 162 0.95 -7.68 -0.61
CA ASP A 162 2.38 -7.48 -0.71
C ASP A 162 3.11 -8.82 -0.48
N GLY A 163 4.36 -8.92 -0.85
CA GLY A 163 5.05 -10.20 -0.75
C GLY A 163 6.53 -10.07 -0.98
N PRO A 164 7.25 -11.19 -0.97
CA PRO A 164 8.69 -11.17 -1.14
C PRO A 164 9.07 -10.62 -2.50
N HIS A 165 10.22 -9.97 -2.56
CA HIS A 165 10.80 -9.49 -3.79
C HIS A 165 10.99 -10.63 -4.81
N LYS A 166 10.50 -10.44 -6.03
CA LYS A 166 10.64 -11.40 -7.14
C LYS A 166 12.03 -11.30 -7.75
N ARG A 167 13.01 -11.97 -7.14
CA ARG A 167 14.34 -12.06 -7.73
C ARG A 167 14.27 -12.84 -9.04
N TYR A 168 14.91 -12.32 -10.08
CA TYR A 168 14.99 -12.97 -11.39
C TYR A 168 13.65 -13.36 -12.05
N GLY A 169 12.55 -12.70 -11.64
CA GLY A 169 11.22 -12.94 -12.22
C GLY A 169 10.49 -14.17 -11.66
N ASP A 170 11.01 -14.85 -10.66
CA ASP A 170 10.35 -15.99 -10.05
C ASP A 170 9.07 -15.56 -9.33
N SER A 171 7.95 -16.20 -9.66
CA SER A 171 6.66 -15.98 -9.03
C SER A 171 6.31 -17.11 -8.07
N LEU A 172 5.65 -16.80 -6.96
CA LEU A 172 5.03 -17.80 -6.11
C LEU A 172 3.80 -18.39 -6.81
N PRO A 173 3.49 -19.70 -6.62
CA PRO A 173 2.29 -20.31 -7.15
C PRO A 173 1.04 -19.89 -6.34
N ALA A 174 0.74 -18.60 -6.34
CA ALA A 174 -0.35 -17.97 -5.60
C ALA A 174 -0.80 -16.67 -6.26
N ASP A 175 -2.03 -16.23 -5.97
CA ASP A 175 -2.48 -14.90 -6.35
C ASP A 175 -1.76 -13.83 -5.52
N GLN A 176 -1.53 -12.65 -6.10
CA GLN A 176 -0.87 -11.54 -5.44
C GLN A 176 -1.67 -10.25 -5.61
N LEU A 177 -1.85 -9.52 -4.53
CA LEU A 177 -2.45 -8.19 -4.51
C LEU A 177 -1.40 -7.17 -4.09
N LEU A 178 -1.21 -6.17 -4.91
CA LEU A 178 -0.30 -5.05 -4.70
C LEU A 178 -1.05 -3.71 -4.83
N MET A 179 -0.49 -2.67 -4.26
CA MET A 179 -0.82 -1.29 -4.61
C MET A 179 -0.02 -0.85 -5.85
N ASP A 180 -0.51 0.13 -6.60
CA ASP A 180 0.26 0.75 -7.68
C ASP A 180 1.44 1.53 -7.09
N ASN A 181 2.60 0.93 -7.11
CA ASN A 181 3.85 1.46 -6.59
C ASN A 181 4.54 2.44 -7.56
N THR A 182 4.05 2.58 -8.78
CA THR A 182 4.76 3.23 -9.87
C THR A 182 4.22 4.61 -10.26
N THR A 183 2.92 4.74 -10.41
CA THR A 183 2.29 5.96 -10.94
C THR A 183 2.56 7.18 -10.07
N GLY A 184 2.42 7.06 -8.74
CA GLY A 184 2.66 8.17 -7.80
C GLY A 184 4.11 8.64 -7.81
N ILE A 185 5.05 7.70 -7.78
CA ILE A 185 6.51 7.97 -7.82
C ILE A 185 6.91 8.60 -9.16
N THR A 186 6.48 8.01 -10.27
CA THR A 186 6.79 8.53 -11.62
C THR A 186 6.28 9.97 -11.79
N LYS A 187 5.04 10.23 -11.35
CA LYS A 187 4.47 11.58 -11.41
C LYS A 187 5.26 12.58 -10.56
N LEU A 188 5.61 12.20 -9.32
CA LEU A 188 6.38 13.07 -8.44
C LEU A 188 7.75 13.40 -9.03
N VAL A 189 8.49 12.40 -9.52
CA VAL A 189 9.80 12.61 -10.16
C VAL A 189 9.67 13.54 -11.37
N HIS A 190 8.68 13.30 -12.23
CA HIS A 190 8.41 14.18 -13.39
C HIS A 190 8.13 15.62 -12.96
N ASP A 191 7.30 15.84 -11.93
CA ASP A 191 6.95 17.18 -11.44
C ASP A 191 8.16 17.89 -10.81
N LEU A 192 9.04 17.16 -10.10
CA LEU A 192 10.29 17.67 -9.53
C LEU A 192 11.28 18.06 -10.63
N LEU A 193 11.47 17.21 -11.64
CA LEU A 193 12.32 17.48 -12.77
C LEU A 193 11.82 18.69 -13.59
N GLY A 194 10.51 18.85 -13.74
CA GLY A 194 9.89 20.02 -14.36
C GLY A 194 10.15 21.34 -13.61
N LYS A 195 10.40 21.25 -12.30
CA LYS A 195 10.80 22.39 -11.45
C LYS A 195 12.32 22.65 -11.41
N GLY A 196 13.10 21.91 -12.20
CA GLY A 196 14.55 22.07 -12.29
C GLY A 196 15.36 21.24 -11.30
N ILE A 197 14.73 20.44 -10.43
CA ILE A 197 15.41 19.52 -9.52
C ILE A 197 16.09 18.42 -10.34
N ARG A 198 17.34 18.08 -10.01
CA ARG A 198 18.12 17.08 -10.77
C ARG A 198 18.77 16.03 -9.86
N LYS A 199 19.13 16.39 -8.62
CA LYS A 199 19.76 15.48 -7.66
C LYS A 199 18.66 14.86 -6.81
N ILE A 200 18.18 13.68 -7.23
CA ILE A 200 17.12 12.93 -6.54
C ILE A 200 17.73 11.64 -5.99
N GLY A 201 17.55 11.40 -4.70
CA GLY A 201 17.97 10.19 -4.02
C GLY A 201 16.78 9.28 -3.64
N PHE A 202 17.09 8.03 -3.32
CA PHE A 202 16.12 7.06 -2.82
C PHE A 202 16.61 6.44 -1.51
N ILE A 203 15.73 6.32 -0.52
CA ILE A 203 16.03 5.67 0.76
C ILE A 203 15.06 4.52 1.00
N GLY A 204 15.59 3.31 1.13
CA GLY A 204 14.86 2.10 1.43
C GLY A 204 15.56 0.85 0.93
N ASP A 205 15.40 -0.27 1.64
CA ASP A 205 15.89 -1.56 1.18
C ASP A 205 14.97 -2.12 0.07
N TYR A 206 15.33 -1.83 -1.17
CA TYR A 206 14.56 -2.27 -2.34
C TYR A 206 14.58 -3.79 -2.58
N GLU A 207 15.33 -4.57 -1.78
CA GLU A 207 15.28 -6.04 -1.79
C GLU A 207 14.39 -6.60 -0.67
N HIS A 208 13.86 -5.74 0.20
CA HIS A 208 13.03 -6.15 1.33
C HIS A 208 11.71 -6.79 0.89
N CYS A 209 10.97 -6.11 0.01
CA CYS A 209 9.68 -6.59 -0.50
C CYS A 209 9.42 -6.13 -1.93
N GLN A 210 8.40 -6.70 -2.56
CA GLN A 210 8.05 -6.38 -3.95
C GLN A 210 7.67 -4.90 -4.10
N SER A 211 6.94 -4.34 -3.15
CA SER A 211 6.53 -2.92 -3.20
C SER A 211 7.71 -1.96 -3.17
N PHE A 212 8.70 -2.18 -2.31
CA PHE A 212 9.88 -1.32 -2.26
C PHE A 212 10.72 -1.42 -3.54
N PHE A 213 10.83 -2.61 -4.10
CA PHE A 213 11.50 -2.83 -5.37
C PHE A 213 10.81 -2.06 -6.50
N GLU A 214 9.49 -2.16 -6.61
CA GLU A 214 8.74 -1.47 -7.67
C GLU A 214 8.83 0.06 -7.54
N ARG A 215 8.81 0.61 -6.31
CA ARG A 215 9.00 2.04 -6.03
C ARG A 215 10.38 2.50 -6.49
N TYR A 216 11.42 1.72 -6.17
CA TYR A 216 12.79 2.00 -6.61
C TYR A 216 12.94 1.95 -8.13
N VAL A 217 12.38 0.93 -8.79
CA VAL A 217 12.40 0.80 -10.25
C VAL A 217 11.64 1.95 -10.92
N ALA A 218 10.50 2.36 -10.37
CA ALA A 218 9.73 3.51 -10.87
C ALA A 218 10.54 4.81 -10.82
N PHE A 219 11.23 5.05 -9.69
CA PHE A 219 12.15 6.19 -9.55
C PHE A 219 13.25 6.15 -10.64
N ARG A 220 13.97 5.04 -10.74
CA ARG A 220 15.07 4.90 -11.72
C ARG A 220 14.59 5.05 -13.16
N SER A 221 13.44 4.45 -13.47
CA SER A 221 12.84 4.53 -14.81
C SER A 221 12.46 5.96 -15.15
N ALA A 222 11.85 6.70 -14.23
CA ALA A 222 11.48 8.09 -14.43
C ALA A 222 12.71 9.00 -14.68
N MET A 223 13.79 8.81 -13.92
CA MET A 223 15.07 9.52 -14.12
C MET A 223 15.68 9.20 -15.48
N THR A 224 15.72 7.93 -15.84
CA THR A 224 16.29 7.45 -17.11
C THR A 224 15.51 8.01 -18.31
N LEU A 225 14.18 7.96 -18.27
CA LEU A 225 13.32 8.50 -19.34
C LEU A 225 13.48 10.01 -19.51
N ALA A 226 13.82 10.71 -18.44
CA ALA A 226 14.12 12.15 -18.47
C ALA A 226 15.56 12.48 -18.89
N GLY A 227 16.41 11.48 -19.12
CA GLY A 227 17.83 11.67 -19.45
C GLY A 227 18.67 12.20 -18.29
N VAL A 228 18.21 12.04 -17.04
CA VAL A 228 18.92 12.47 -15.84
C VAL A 228 19.57 11.26 -15.16
N PRO A 229 20.90 11.24 -14.98
CA PRO A 229 21.58 10.13 -14.34
C PRO A 229 21.19 10.05 -12.85
N VAL A 230 21.07 8.83 -12.35
CA VAL A 230 20.92 8.56 -10.91
C VAL A 230 22.31 8.45 -10.31
N ASP A 231 22.57 9.23 -9.25
CA ASP A 231 23.78 9.06 -8.44
C ASP A 231 23.53 7.96 -7.40
N GLU A 232 24.28 6.86 -7.52
CA GLU A 232 24.15 5.70 -6.64
C GLU A 232 24.51 6.04 -5.18
N ALA A 233 25.33 7.06 -4.94
CA ALA A 233 25.64 7.53 -3.59
C ALA A 233 24.38 8.03 -2.84
N PHE A 234 23.39 8.54 -3.58
CA PHE A 234 22.10 8.97 -3.01
C PHE A 234 21.07 7.85 -2.89
N CYS A 235 21.43 6.61 -3.27
CA CYS A 235 20.56 5.45 -3.11
C CYS A 235 20.95 4.68 -1.84
N ILE A 236 20.32 5.03 -0.72
CA ILE A 236 20.63 4.46 0.60
C ILE A 236 19.78 3.22 0.81
N LYS A 237 20.41 2.04 0.74
CA LYS A 237 19.78 0.76 1.01
C LYS A 237 19.73 0.50 2.52
N GLN A 238 18.81 1.14 3.22
CA GLN A 238 18.65 0.99 4.67
C GLN A 238 17.19 0.90 5.08
N HIS A 239 16.92 0.15 6.14
CA HIS A 239 15.60 -0.11 6.69
C HIS A 239 15.53 0.14 8.22
N SER A 240 16.47 0.85 8.80
CA SER A 240 16.56 1.03 10.25
C SER A 240 16.45 2.50 10.68
N ALA A 241 16.07 2.70 11.95
CA ALA A 241 15.93 4.00 12.57
C ALA A 241 17.23 4.84 12.65
N ASP A 242 18.40 4.21 12.45
CA ASP A 242 19.69 4.88 12.51
C ASP A 242 20.08 5.54 11.18
N MET A 243 19.26 6.46 10.70
CA MET A 243 19.50 7.20 9.45
C MET A 243 20.60 8.25 9.55
N ASP A 244 21.04 8.60 10.76
CA ASP A 244 22.08 9.60 11.01
C ASP A 244 23.43 9.19 10.38
N VAL A 245 23.80 7.92 10.45
CA VAL A 245 25.06 7.39 9.95
C VAL A 245 25.17 7.46 8.43
N PRO A 246 24.24 6.87 7.66
CA PRO A 246 24.34 6.93 6.20
C PRO A 246 24.19 8.34 5.64
N LEU A 247 23.37 9.21 6.25
CA LEU A 247 23.21 10.59 5.78
C LEU A 247 24.47 11.42 6.06
N SER A 248 25.12 11.25 7.20
CA SER A 248 26.37 11.97 7.53
C SER A 248 27.57 11.50 6.72
N ALA A 249 27.51 10.30 6.15
CA ALA A 249 28.57 9.75 5.29
C ALA A 249 28.51 10.29 3.84
N LEU A 250 27.42 10.92 3.43
CA LEU A 250 27.31 11.51 2.10
C LEU A 250 28.20 12.73 1.95
N PRO A 251 28.94 12.88 0.83
CA PRO A 251 29.76 14.06 0.58
C PRO A 251 28.92 15.34 0.41
N GLU A 252 27.71 15.20 -0.12
CA GLU A 252 26.69 16.23 -0.21
C GLU A 252 25.31 15.57 -0.11
N LEU A 253 24.28 16.34 0.23
CA LEU A 253 22.90 15.86 0.18
C LEU A 253 22.29 16.11 -1.21
N PRO A 254 21.41 15.24 -1.70
CA PRO A 254 20.63 15.53 -2.90
C PRO A 254 19.60 16.64 -2.62
N GLU A 255 18.92 17.13 -3.65
CA GLU A 255 17.87 18.13 -3.52
C GLU A 255 16.58 17.54 -2.95
N VAL A 256 16.35 16.23 -3.13
CA VAL A 256 15.19 15.52 -2.59
C VAL A 256 15.53 14.05 -2.32
N PHE A 257 14.98 13.50 -1.24
CA PHE A 257 14.88 12.06 -1.01
C PHE A 257 13.47 11.56 -1.21
N LEU A 258 13.35 10.49 -2.01
CA LEU A 258 12.18 9.63 -2.07
C LEU A 258 12.41 8.48 -1.09
N CYS A 259 11.61 8.37 -0.05
CA CYS A 259 11.66 7.28 0.91
C CYS A 259 10.71 6.16 0.48
N ALA A 260 11.13 4.91 0.66
CA ALA A 260 10.32 3.77 0.26
C ALA A 260 8.96 3.73 0.97
N ASN A 261 8.86 4.27 2.20
CA ASN A 261 7.59 4.48 2.90
C ASN A 261 7.65 5.69 3.85
N ASP A 262 6.54 6.00 4.50
CA ASP A 262 6.42 7.15 5.41
C ASP A 262 7.22 6.97 6.70
N PHE A 263 7.41 5.75 7.20
CA PHE A 263 8.24 5.51 8.39
C PHE A 263 9.70 5.86 8.13
N ILE A 264 10.24 5.42 6.99
CA ILE A 264 11.59 5.78 6.56
C ILE A 264 11.70 7.29 6.38
N ALA A 265 10.66 7.94 5.86
CA ALA A 265 10.64 9.39 5.70
C ALA A 265 10.65 10.13 7.06
N VAL A 266 9.91 9.62 8.05
CA VAL A 266 9.93 10.18 9.42
C VAL A 266 11.31 10.08 10.03
N ASP A 267 11.94 8.90 9.95
CA ASP A 267 13.29 8.67 10.48
C ASP A 267 14.32 9.54 9.75
N THR A 268 14.21 9.64 8.42
CA THR A 268 15.06 10.51 7.61
C THR A 268 14.89 11.98 8.00
N MET A 269 13.66 12.45 8.23
CA MET A 269 13.44 13.83 8.68
C MET A 269 14.06 14.11 10.04
N GLN A 270 13.99 13.17 10.99
CA GLN A 270 14.61 13.31 12.30
C GLN A 270 16.14 13.37 12.18
N ALA A 271 16.73 12.51 11.34
CA ALA A 271 18.16 12.51 11.10
C ALA A 271 18.64 13.81 10.43
N LEU A 272 17.92 14.32 9.44
CA LEU A 272 18.20 15.60 8.79
C LEU A 272 18.18 16.76 9.80
N ARG A 273 17.21 16.78 10.71
CA ARG A 273 17.13 17.79 11.78
C ARG A 273 18.34 17.73 12.71
N LYS A 274 18.81 16.54 13.10
CA LYS A 274 20.02 16.37 13.92
C LYS A 274 21.27 16.90 13.20
N LEU A 275 21.30 16.77 11.87
CA LEU A 275 22.36 17.33 11.01
C LEU A 275 22.20 18.84 10.74
N GLY A 276 21.23 19.49 11.37
CA GLY A 276 20.95 20.92 11.19
C GLY A 276 20.34 21.28 9.84
N LYS A 277 19.75 20.29 9.15
CA LYS A 277 19.08 20.48 7.85
C LYS A 277 17.59 20.60 8.00
N SER A 278 16.99 21.54 7.27
CA SER A 278 15.56 21.81 7.27
C SER A 278 14.87 21.20 6.05
N VAL A 279 13.66 20.67 6.26
CA VAL A 279 12.75 20.26 5.20
C VAL A 279 11.58 21.26 5.20
N PRO A 280 11.21 21.88 4.07
CA PRO A 280 11.76 21.74 2.72
C PRO A 280 12.92 22.69 2.40
N GLY A 281 13.44 23.46 3.37
CA GLY A 281 14.36 24.58 3.14
C GLY A 281 15.70 24.17 2.50
N ASP A 282 16.33 23.11 3.01
CA ASP A 282 17.60 22.60 2.52
C ASP A 282 17.44 21.38 1.61
N ILE A 283 16.42 20.56 1.88
CA ILE A 283 16.16 19.32 1.15
C ILE A 283 14.66 19.02 1.16
N LEU A 284 14.15 18.48 0.06
CA LEU A 284 12.79 18.00 -0.05
C LEU A 284 12.70 16.53 0.40
N LEU A 285 11.51 16.12 0.87
CA LEU A 285 11.28 14.77 1.34
C LEU A 285 9.92 14.25 0.91
N CYS A 286 9.87 12.99 0.46
CA CYS A 286 8.63 12.32 0.11
C CYS A 286 8.62 10.90 0.66
N GLY A 287 7.44 10.43 1.10
CA GLY A 287 7.20 9.06 1.53
C GLY A 287 6.22 8.31 0.63
N PHE A 288 5.66 7.22 1.18
CA PHE A 288 4.63 6.39 0.60
C PHE A 288 3.80 5.80 1.74
N ASP A 289 2.50 5.59 1.59
CA ASP A 289 1.46 4.95 2.42
C ASP A 289 0.38 5.94 2.88
N ASP A 290 0.66 7.25 3.01
CA ASP A 290 -0.18 8.28 3.63
C ASP A 290 -0.55 7.94 5.08
N ALA A 291 0.45 7.47 5.83
CA ALA A 291 0.34 7.19 7.25
C ALA A 291 -0.14 8.43 8.03
N PRO A 292 -0.86 8.28 9.16
CA PRO A 292 -1.30 9.42 9.99
C PRO A 292 -0.18 10.38 10.35
N GLU A 293 1.02 9.88 10.60
CA GLU A 293 2.22 10.64 10.92
C GLU A 293 2.58 11.62 9.81
N SER A 294 2.36 11.24 8.54
CA SER A 294 2.64 12.09 7.38
C SER A 294 1.85 13.41 7.39
N ARG A 295 0.71 13.42 8.08
CA ARG A 295 -0.20 14.58 8.16
C ARG A 295 0.07 15.47 9.34
N ILE A 296 0.54 14.88 10.47
CA ILE A 296 0.73 15.61 11.73
C ILE A 296 2.15 16.12 11.92
N MET A 297 3.11 15.55 11.22
CA MET A 297 4.50 16.00 11.25
C MET A 297 4.62 17.43 10.67
N THR A 298 5.69 18.12 11.04
CA THR A 298 5.98 19.49 10.55
C THR A 298 7.35 19.51 9.91
N PRO A 299 7.46 19.83 8.58
CA PRO A 299 6.36 20.03 7.64
C PRO A 299 5.55 18.75 7.37
N ALA A 300 4.29 18.89 6.95
CA ALA A 300 3.48 17.76 6.53
C ALA A 300 4.10 17.08 5.30
N LEU A 301 4.15 15.75 5.31
CA LEU A 301 4.86 14.94 4.34
C LEU A 301 4.07 14.74 3.05
N THR A 302 4.69 15.05 1.91
CA THR A 302 4.24 14.57 0.59
C THR A 302 4.41 13.07 0.53
N THR A 303 3.36 12.36 0.12
CA THR A 303 3.32 10.89 0.15
C THR A 303 2.36 10.35 -0.92
N VAL A 304 2.33 9.03 -1.07
CA VAL A 304 1.38 8.35 -1.95
C VAL A 304 0.35 7.61 -1.09
N HIS A 305 -0.92 7.95 -1.24
CA HIS A 305 -2.02 7.34 -0.50
C HIS A 305 -2.41 5.99 -1.06
N ILE A 306 -2.54 4.99 -0.19
CA ILE A 306 -3.03 3.65 -0.48
C ILE A 306 -4.50 3.55 -0.10
N HIS A 307 -5.34 3.11 -1.02
CA HIS A 307 -6.76 2.88 -0.78
C HIS A 307 -6.99 1.52 -0.10
N THR A 308 -6.68 1.41 1.19
CA THR A 308 -6.72 0.16 1.96
C THR A 308 -8.08 -0.52 1.95
N GLN A 309 -9.18 0.24 1.93
CA GLN A 309 -10.54 -0.29 1.82
C GLN A 309 -10.77 -1.01 0.49
N ILE A 310 -10.27 -0.43 -0.61
CA ILE A 310 -10.37 -1.03 -1.95
C ILE A 310 -9.49 -2.28 -2.03
N MET A 311 -8.32 -2.25 -1.42
CA MET A 311 -7.48 -3.44 -1.32
C MET A 311 -8.18 -4.57 -0.56
N ALA A 312 -8.89 -4.27 0.53
CA ALA A 312 -9.66 -5.26 1.27
C ALA A 312 -10.72 -5.96 0.40
N PHE A 313 -11.51 -5.18 -0.35
CA PHE A 313 -12.48 -5.74 -1.29
C PHE A 313 -11.81 -6.58 -2.39
N THR A 314 -10.74 -6.07 -2.95
CA THR A 314 -10.01 -6.77 -4.01
C THR A 314 -9.43 -8.08 -3.49
N ALA A 315 -8.87 -8.09 -2.27
CA ALA A 315 -8.36 -9.30 -1.61
C ALA A 315 -9.46 -10.35 -1.44
N LEU A 316 -10.64 -9.92 -0.94
CA LEU A 316 -11.78 -10.82 -0.77
C LEU A 316 -12.20 -11.45 -2.10
N HIS A 317 -12.34 -10.65 -3.15
CA HIS A 317 -12.71 -11.16 -4.48
C HIS A 317 -11.70 -12.12 -5.05
N LEU A 318 -10.41 -11.80 -4.95
CA LEU A 318 -9.34 -12.68 -5.43
C LEU A 318 -9.39 -14.02 -4.71
N LEU A 319 -9.53 -13.99 -3.38
CA LEU A 319 -9.55 -15.20 -2.56
C LEU A 319 -10.78 -16.07 -2.86
N LEU A 320 -11.99 -15.48 -2.88
CA LEU A 320 -13.21 -16.18 -3.22
C LEU A 320 -13.20 -16.74 -4.64
N SER A 321 -12.69 -15.97 -5.61
CA SER A 321 -12.52 -16.45 -6.98
C SER A 321 -11.55 -17.63 -7.05
N ARG A 322 -10.42 -17.58 -6.32
CA ARG A 322 -9.45 -18.67 -6.26
C ARG A 322 -10.06 -19.95 -5.64
N MET A 323 -10.84 -19.79 -4.57
CA MET A 323 -11.53 -20.92 -3.93
C MET A 323 -12.54 -21.57 -4.86
N LYS A 324 -13.26 -20.77 -5.65
CA LYS A 324 -14.28 -21.27 -6.60
C LYS A 324 -13.67 -21.84 -7.87
N GLU A 325 -12.58 -21.25 -8.34
CA GLU A 325 -11.96 -21.55 -9.64
C GLU A 325 -10.46 -21.81 -9.49
N PRO A 326 -10.06 -22.90 -8.78
CA PRO A 326 -8.66 -23.18 -8.44
C PRO A 326 -7.78 -23.47 -9.68
N TYR A 327 -8.40 -23.81 -10.81
CA TYR A 327 -7.73 -24.12 -12.07
C TYR A 327 -7.28 -22.91 -12.89
N LEU A 328 -7.69 -21.69 -12.49
CA LEU A 328 -7.24 -20.50 -13.18
C LEU A 328 -5.76 -20.20 -12.92
N ASP A 329 -5.09 -19.60 -13.90
CA ASP A 329 -3.73 -19.09 -13.72
C ASP A 329 -3.63 -18.12 -12.53
N TYR A 330 -2.46 -18.05 -11.90
CA TYR A 330 -2.20 -17.12 -10.81
C TYR A 330 -2.18 -15.67 -11.32
N ARG A 331 -2.77 -14.77 -10.55
CA ARG A 331 -2.98 -13.38 -10.93
C ARG A 331 -2.19 -12.45 -10.02
N THR A 332 -1.57 -11.44 -10.60
CA THR A 332 -1.12 -10.26 -9.85
C THR A 332 -2.05 -9.09 -10.15
N VAL A 333 -2.67 -8.54 -9.12
CA VAL A 333 -3.62 -7.43 -9.23
C VAL A 333 -3.09 -6.22 -8.50
N TYR A 334 -3.21 -5.05 -9.14
CA TYR A 334 -2.80 -3.77 -8.59
C TYR A 334 -4.01 -2.89 -8.31
N THR A 335 -4.06 -2.31 -7.12
CA THR A 335 -5.03 -1.25 -6.79
C THR A 335 -4.39 0.12 -7.02
N ALA A 336 -5.16 1.07 -7.52
CA ALA A 336 -4.66 2.42 -7.77
C ALA A 336 -4.28 3.14 -6.47
N THR A 337 -3.33 4.05 -6.58
CA THR A 337 -2.86 4.95 -5.50
C THR A 337 -2.98 6.41 -5.91
N GLU A 338 -2.85 7.35 -4.96
CA GLU A 338 -2.96 8.79 -5.21
C GLU A 338 -1.77 9.55 -4.61
N LEU A 339 -1.06 10.33 -5.43
CA LEU A 339 -0.01 11.23 -4.94
C LEU A 339 -0.64 12.41 -4.20
N ILE A 340 -0.27 12.59 -2.94
CA ILE A 340 -0.70 13.67 -2.05
C ILE A 340 0.46 14.62 -1.81
N CYS A 341 0.47 15.76 -2.51
CA CYS A 341 1.48 16.79 -2.31
C CYS A 341 1.20 17.60 -1.05
N ARG A 342 2.22 17.77 -0.20
CA ARG A 342 2.20 18.55 1.04
C ARG A 342 3.42 19.46 1.16
N ASP A 343 3.65 19.99 2.36
CA ASP A 343 4.66 21.03 2.59
C ASP A 343 6.10 20.53 2.42
N SER A 344 6.39 19.25 2.64
CA SER A 344 7.76 18.69 2.56
C SER A 344 8.39 18.72 1.16
N THR A 345 7.57 18.95 0.11
CA THR A 345 8.06 19.13 -1.28
C THR A 345 7.69 20.49 -1.85
N LYS A 346 7.27 21.43 -1.00
CA LYS A 346 6.93 22.79 -1.41
C LYS A 346 8.22 23.61 -1.56
N LEU A 347 8.57 23.95 -2.80
CA LEU A 347 9.70 24.83 -3.04
C LEU A 347 9.48 26.19 -2.40
N THR A 348 10.35 26.58 -1.49
CA THR A 348 10.44 27.95 -1.02
C THR A 348 11.09 28.80 -2.12
N VAL A 349 10.37 29.78 -2.61
CA VAL A 349 10.97 30.82 -3.45
C VAL A 349 11.96 31.55 -2.55
N LYS A 350 13.27 31.35 -2.80
CA LYS A 350 14.27 32.22 -2.19
C LYS A 350 14.01 33.61 -2.78
N GLU A 351 13.42 34.53 -2.00
CA GLU A 351 13.43 35.93 -2.35
C GLU A 351 14.89 36.33 -2.53
N GLU A 352 15.28 36.64 -3.76
CA GLU A 352 16.53 37.33 -4.00
C GLU A 352 16.45 38.66 -3.28
N VAL A 353 17.14 38.72 -2.13
CA VAL A 353 17.40 39.99 -1.46
C VAL A 353 18.25 40.82 -2.43
N LYS A 354 17.58 41.78 -3.08
CA LYS A 354 18.24 42.77 -3.91
C LYS A 354 18.99 43.76 -3.02
#